data_f46e21a28fce4f2ecfcaacc579a153bc
#
_entry.id   f46e21a28fce4f2ecfcaacc579a153bc
#
_cell.length_a   1.000
_cell.length_b   1.000
_cell.length_c   1.000
_cell.angle_alpha   90.00
_cell.angle_beta   90.00
_cell.angle_gamma   90.00
#
_symmetry.space_group_name_H-M   'P 1'
#
loop_
_entity.id
_entity.type
_entity.pdbx_description
1 polymer ?
#
loop_
_entity_poly.entity_id
_entity_poly.type
_entity_poly.pdbx_seq_one_letter_code
_entity_poly.pdbx_strand_id
1 'polypeptide(L)'
;MIQKDKTYNLATFFCLYIAQTIPMSFFSTVIPVMMRQEDFSLSAIGLLQLIKLPWILKFLWSPMVDRHAVTTGDYKRWIFSSELIYAGLIFAVAFLDFHTDFYTIVALIIISFVASATQDIATDALAVLAFSRKDKSLANSMQSMGSFGGSMIGGGVLLLLFKQIGWNGLLPCVALFVIAALLPLFFNKDIRIQPKEAHERAKKADVIYFFARRCIWKHIGFLFLYYSGLIGTLAMLKPWLVDLGYDMKEIGVMSGVAGTFVGFLSSFAGGMIVRRIGRFRARILFAVFVLTATLYFLGLSYVHPTTPMLYGGIFLLWGSYGMATIVVYTTAMDCVRPGREGTDFTIQTVITHLSGMLMAILSGRIADHTGYHGLFFFEASIALISLIYIVTVFRKDKNTI
;
A
#
# COMPACT_ATOMS: atom_id res chain seq x y z
N MET A 1 -8.94 31.00 2.86
CA MET A 1 -8.00 30.45 3.87
C MET A 1 -8.22 28.96 4.09
N ILE A 2 -9.38 28.48 4.50
CA ILE A 2 -9.67 27.04 4.79
C ILE A 2 -9.34 26.07 3.64
N GLN A 3 -9.49 26.48 2.37
CA GLN A 3 -9.23 25.61 1.21
C GLN A 3 -7.72 25.46 0.90
N LYS A 4 -6.92 26.48 1.17
CA LYS A 4 -5.47 26.49 0.97
C LYS A 4 -4.77 25.60 1.99
N ASP A 5 -5.16 25.68 3.26
CA ASP A 5 -4.64 24.90 4.37
C ASP A 5 -4.86 23.39 4.14
N LYS A 6 -6.03 23.04 3.60
CA LYS A 6 -6.36 21.65 3.28
C LYS A 6 -5.51 21.08 2.15
N THR A 7 -5.28 21.85 1.08
CA THR A 7 -4.44 21.41 -0.04
C THR A 7 -3.00 21.20 0.42
N TYR A 8 -2.50 22.08 1.29
CA TYR A 8 -1.17 21.94 1.86
C TYR A 8 -1.04 20.72 2.76
N ASN A 9 -2.06 20.41 3.57
CA ASN A 9 -2.11 19.19 4.37
C ASN A 9 -2.08 17.94 3.48
N LEU A 10 -2.88 17.88 2.42
CA LEU A 10 -2.88 16.76 1.47
C LEU A 10 -1.51 16.57 0.81
N ALA A 11 -0.88 17.65 0.35
CA ALA A 11 0.46 17.61 -0.23
C ALA A 11 1.51 17.11 0.79
N THR A 12 1.41 17.53 2.06
CA THR A 12 2.28 17.05 3.13
C THR A 12 2.20 15.53 3.28
N PHE A 13 0.98 14.97 3.37
CA PHE A 13 0.80 13.53 3.48
C PHE A 13 1.26 12.79 2.22
N PHE A 14 1.01 13.33 1.02
CA PHE A 14 1.54 12.75 -0.21
C PHE A 14 3.08 12.64 -0.19
N CYS A 15 3.78 13.71 0.25
CA CYS A 15 5.23 13.69 0.38
C CYS A 15 5.72 12.64 1.38
N LEU A 16 5.02 12.44 2.50
CA LEU A 16 5.38 11.42 3.49
C LEU A 16 5.21 10.00 2.93
N TYR A 17 4.11 9.71 2.23
CA TYR A 17 3.86 8.38 1.66
C TYR A 17 4.78 8.06 0.47
N ILE A 18 5.14 9.04 -0.35
CA ILE A 18 6.08 8.80 -1.45
C ILE A 18 7.51 8.59 -0.92
N ALA A 19 7.90 9.29 0.15
CA ALA A 19 9.21 9.15 0.79
C ALA A 19 9.48 7.72 1.27
N GLN A 20 8.52 7.09 1.91
CA GLN A 20 8.64 5.71 2.40
C GLN A 20 8.62 4.68 1.26
N THR A 21 7.87 4.95 0.19
CA THR A 21 7.62 3.95 -0.87
C THR A 21 8.75 3.89 -1.89
N ILE A 22 9.39 5.01 -2.24
CA ILE A 22 10.46 5.05 -3.24
C ILE A 22 11.64 4.14 -2.84
N PRO A 23 12.26 4.28 -1.64
CA PRO A 23 13.40 3.42 -1.30
C PRO A 23 12.98 1.96 -1.13
N MET A 24 11.81 1.70 -0.56
CA MET A 24 11.28 0.34 -0.40
C MET A 24 11.11 -0.36 -1.76
N SER A 25 10.56 0.33 -2.75
CA SER A 25 10.38 -0.21 -4.11
C SER A 25 11.70 -0.39 -4.82
N PHE A 26 12.64 0.54 -4.63
CA PHE A 26 13.99 0.44 -5.17
C PHE A 26 14.72 -0.80 -4.64
N PHE A 27 14.85 -0.95 -3.34
CA PHE A 27 15.52 -2.12 -2.75
C PHE A 27 14.84 -3.43 -3.11
N SER A 28 13.50 -3.45 -3.13
CA SER A 28 12.73 -4.65 -3.51
C SER A 28 12.92 -5.06 -4.98
N THR A 29 13.40 -4.15 -5.83
CA THR A 29 13.63 -4.40 -7.25
C THR A 29 15.11 -4.65 -7.54
N VAL A 30 16.00 -3.80 -7.00
CA VAL A 30 17.44 -3.81 -7.33
C VAL A 30 18.16 -4.96 -6.66
N ILE A 31 17.90 -5.25 -5.36
CA ILE A 31 18.65 -6.29 -4.64
C ILE A 31 18.45 -7.68 -5.25
N PRO A 32 17.22 -8.15 -5.61
CA PRO A 32 17.04 -9.41 -6.30
C PRO A 32 17.80 -9.49 -7.63
N VAL A 33 17.88 -8.38 -8.39
CA VAL A 33 18.62 -8.31 -9.64
C VAL A 33 20.12 -8.46 -9.39
N MET A 34 20.68 -7.72 -8.43
CA MET A 34 22.08 -7.82 -8.04
C MET A 34 22.43 -9.23 -7.55
N MET A 35 21.61 -9.82 -6.66
CA MET A 35 21.79 -11.19 -6.19
C MET A 35 21.82 -12.19 -7.36
N ARG A 36 20.97 -11.98 -8.37
CA ARG A 36 20.94 -12.87 -9.54
C ARG A 36 22.20 -12.74 -10.40
N GLN A 37 22.75 -11.53 -10.50
CA GLN A 37 24.02 -11.26 -11.20
C GLN A 37 25.22 -11.89 -10.50
N GLU A 38 25.12 -12.07 -9.16
CA GLU A 38 26.12 -12.74 -8.31
C GLU A 38 25.85 -14.24 -8.13
N ASP A 39 25.08 -14.86 -9.02
CA ASP A 39 24.74 -16.29 -9.03
C ASP A 39 24.09 -16.83 -7.74
N PHE A 40 23.46 -15.98 -6.93
CA PHE A 40 22.67 -16.46 -5.80
C PHE A 40 21.54 -17.36 -6.25
N SER A 41 21.25 -18.39 -5.44
CA SER A 41 20.15 -19.32 -5.72
C SER A 41 18.79 -18.59 -5.72
N LEU A 42 17.85 -19.07 -6.53
CA LEU A 42 16.49 -18.52 -6.56
C LEU A 42 15.79 -18.62 -5.19
N SER A 43 16.13 -19.64 -4.40
CA SER A 43 15.65 -19.78 -3.02
C SER A 43 16.14 -18.65 -2.11
N ALA A 44 17.42 -18.27 -2.21
CA ALA A 44 17.98 -17.15 -1.45
C ALA A 44 17.32 -15.82 -1.85
N ILE A 45 17.09 -15.60 -3.15
CA ILE A 45 16.37 -14.44 -3.67
C ILE A 45 14.92 -14.44 -3.18
N GLY A 46 14.27 -15.61 -3.11
CA GLY A 46 12.93 -15.75 -2.53
C GLY A 46 12.88 -15.35 -1.04
N LEU A 47 13.87 -15.78 -0.25
CA LEU A 47 13.98 -15.42 1.16
C LEU A 47 14.18 -13.91 1.37
N LEU A 48 14.74 -13.21 0.40
CA LEU A 48 14.87 -11.74 0.49
C LEU A 48 13.52 -11.02 0.62
N GLN A 49 12.40 -11.62 0.20
CA GLN A 49 11.08 -11.02 0.44
C GLN A 49 10.78 -10.79 1.93
N LEU A 50 11.50 -11.50 2.82
CA LEU A 50 11.41 -11.30 4.27
C LEU A 50 11.91 -9.91 4.73
N ILE A 51 12.65 -9.17 3.90
CA ILE A 51 13.00 -7.77 4.22
C ILE A 51 11.77 -6.88 4.43
N LYS A 52 10.62 -7.25 3.87
CA LYS A 52 9.33 -6.55 4.06
C LYS A 52 8.58 -6.96 5.33
N LEU A 53 9.10 -7.93 6.07
CA LEU A 53 8.47 -8.43 7.30
C LEU A 53 8.15 -7.33 8.32
N PRO A 54 8.98 -6.28 8.50
CA PRO A 54 8.64 -5.18 9.40
C PRO A 54 7.29 -4.53 9.11
N TRP A 55 6.91 -4.42 7.84
CA TRP A 55 5.61 -3.86 7.42
C TRP A 55 4.41 -4.73 7.81
N ILE A 56 4.61 -6.03 7.97
CA ILE A 56 3.57 -6.95 8.46
C ILE A 56 3.58 -6.95 9.99
N LEU A 57 4.76 -6.98 10.61
CA LEU A 57 4.90 -7.07 12.07
C LEU A 57 4.68 -5.74 12.81
N LYS A 58 4.57 -4.60 12.10
CA LYS A 58 4.45 -3.26 12.72
C LYS A 58 3.29 -3.14 13.71
N PHE A 59 2.24 -3.98 13.61
CA PHE A 59 1.14 -3.99 14.58
C PHE A 59 1.60 -4.37 16.01
N LEU A 60 2.73 -5.08 16.16
CA LEU A 60 3.26 -5.46 17.47
C LEU A 60 3.76 -4.25 18.28
N TRP A 61 4.29 -3.23 17.61
CA TRP A 61 4.79 -2.02 18.28
C TRP A 61 3.95 -0.77 18.01
N SER A 62 2.92 -0.84 17.20
CA SER A 62 2.02 0.30 16.97
C SER A 62 1.37 0.86 18.24
N PRO A 63 1.04 0.05 19.31
CA PRO A 63 0.54 0.60 20.55
C PRO A 63 1.56 1.48 21.29
N MET A 64 2.87 1.27 21.06
CA MET A 64 3.91 2.11 21.64
C MET A 64 3.87 3.52 21.04
N VAL A 65 3.68 3.64 19.73
CA VAL A 65 3.54 4.93 19.06
C VAL A 65 2.30 5.67 19.57
N ASP A 66 1.12 5.03 19.60
CA ASP A 66 -0.12 5.64 20.09
C ASP A 66 -0.07 6.03 21.57
N ARG A 67 0.68 5.26 22.39
CA ARG A 67 0.84 5.55 23.81
C ARG A 67 1.65 6.83 24.07
N HIS A 68 2.69 7.08 23.27
CA HIS A 68 3.61 8.18 23.47
C HIS A 68 3.28 9.40 22.62
N ALA A 69 2.49 9.24 21.55
CA ALA A 69 2.04 10.35 20.71
C ALA A 69 0.69 10.88 21.20
N VAL A 70 0.72 11.98 21.94
CA VAL A 70 -0.45 12.63 22.57
C VAL A 70 -0.84 13.92 21.81
N THR A 71 0.17 14.64 21.35
CA THR A 71 0.00 15.93 20.65
C THR A 71 0.46 15.85 19.21
N THR A 72 0.08 16.83 18.39
CA THR A 72 0.62 16.97 17.01
C THR A 72 2.15 16.96 17.00
N GLY A 73 2.77 17.61 18.00
CA GLY A 73 4.23 17.66 18.12
C GLY A 73 4.86 16.28 18.34
N ASP A 74 4.20 15.42 19.12
CA ASP A 74 4.69 14.07 19.37
C ASP A 74 4.63 13.20 18.12
N TYR A 75 3.51 13.25 17.35
CA TYR A 75 3.42 12.57 16.06
C TYR A 75 4.50 13.07 15.08
N LYS A 76 4.71 14.37 14.99
CA LYS A 76 5.78 14.94 14.16
C LYS A 76 7.16 14.43 14.61
N ARG A 77 7.44 14.34 15.92
CA ARG A 77 8.70 13.78 16.43
C ARG A 77 8.89 12.34 16.00
N TRP A 78 7.86 11.48 16.13
CA TRP A 78 7.91 10.11 15.66
C TRP A 78 8.21 10.03 14.16
N ILE A 79 7.52 10.83 13.33
CA ILE A 79 7.73 10.88 11.89
C ILE A 79 9.16 11.34 11.57
N PHE A 80 9.62 12.46 12.15
CA PHE A 80 10.96 12.99 11.89
C PHE A 80 12.07 12.03 12.34
N SER A 81 11.99 11.49 13.55
CA SER A 81 13.03 10.59 14.07
C SER A 81 13.12 9.30 13.26
N SER A 82 11.98 8.69 12.93
CA SER A 82 11.94 7.47 12.13
C SER A 82 12.45 7.69 10.71
N GLU A 83 12.06 8.80 10.06
CA GLU A 83 12.46 9.12 8.69
C GLU A 83 13.94 9.52 8.61
N LEU A 84 14.47 10.21 9.61
CA LEU A 84 15.91 10.51 9.69
C LEU A 84 16.75 9.24 9.91
N ILE A 85 16.28 8.30 10.73
CA ILE A 85 16.92 6.99 10.87
C ILE A 85 16.85 6.23 9.55
N TYR A 86 15.70 6.24 8.87
CA TYR A 86 15.52 5.60 7.57
C TYR A 86 16.51 6.15 6.53
N ALA A 87 16.55 7.47 6.37
CA ALA A 87 17.47 8.14 5.45
C ALA A 87 18.95 7.92 5.82
N GLY A 88 19.27 7.97 7.11
CA GLY A 88 20.64 7.75 7.62
C GLY A 88 21.13 6.33 7.34
N LEU A 89 20.27 5.32 7.50
CA LEU A 89 20.60 3.93 7.20
C LEU A 89 20.76 3.71 5.69
N ILE A 90 19.89 4.31 4.85
CA ILE A 90 20.05 4.28 3.39
C ILE A 90 21.37 4.91 2.98
N PHE A 91 21.72 6.05 3.58
CA PHE A 91 22.97 6.73 3.34
C PHE A 91 24.17 5.88 3.78
N ALA A 92 24.11 5.22 4.93
CA ALA A 92 25.17 4.33 5.40
C ALA A 92 25.39 3.14 4.46
N VAL A 93 24.32 2.55 3.92
CA VAL A 93 24.39 1.46 2.95
C VAL A 93 25.11 1.88 1.66
N ALA A 94 25.12 3.17 1.30
CA ALA A 94 25.82 3.69 0.14
C ALA A 94 27.34 3.49 0.17
N PHE A 95 27.94 3.33 1.35
CA PHE A 95 29.39 3.17 1.54
C PHE A 95 29.82 1.70 1.64
N LEU A 96 28.87 0.76 1.60
CA LEU A 96 29.13 -0.67 1.69
C LEU A 96 29.26 -1.28 0.29
N ASP A 97 30.15 -2.25 0.17
CA ASP A 97 30.32 -3.02 -1.06
C ASP A 97 29.35 -4.20 -1.07
N PHE A 98 28.63 -4.37 -2.18
CA PHE A 98 27.60 -5.41 -2.29
C PHE A 98 28.17 -6.84 -2.19
N HIS A 99 29.41 -7.05 -2.65
CA HIS A 99 30.03 -8.37 -2.64
C HIS A 99 30.55 -8.77 -1.25
N THR A 100 31.21 -7.84 -0.57
CA THR A 100 31.86 -8.12 0.73
C THR A 100 30.93 -7.96 1.90
N ASP A 101 29.99 -6.98 1.82
CA ASP A 101 29.17 -6.54 2.95
C ASP A 101 27.68 -6.93 2.81
N PHE A 102 27.34 -7.90 1.95
CA PHE A 102 25.96 -8.27 1.61
C PHE A 102 25.04 -8.45 2.83
N TYR A 103 25.47 -9.22 3.83
CA TYR A 103 24.66 -9.48 5.03
C TYR A 103 24.47 -8.21 5.87
N THR A 104 25.48 -7.34 5.94
CA THR A 104 25.40 -6.04 6.61
C THR A 104 24.41 -5.12 5.88
N ILE A 105 24.47 -5.08 4.56
CA ILE A 105 23.52 -4.34 3.72
C ILE A 105 22.09 -4.81 3.98
N VAL A 106 21.83 -6.11 3.94
CA VAL A 106 20.49 -6.68 4.19
C VAL A 106 20.02 -6.35 5.61
N ALA A 107 20.88 -6.47 6.62
CA ALA A 107 20.54 -6.13 8.00
C ALA A 107 20.18 -4.65 8.15
N LEU A 108 20.97 -3.73 7.59
CA LEU A 108 20.69 -2.29 7.62
C LEU A 108 19.40 -1.94 6.87
N ILE A 109 19.10 -2.60 5.77
CA ILE A 109 17.84 -2.42 5.03
C ILE A 109 16.64 -2.90 5.87
N ILE A 110 16.75 -4.03 6.57
CA ILE A 110 15.67 -4.50 7.47
C ILE A 110 15.43 -3.48 8.58
N ILE A 111 16.51 -2.96 9.21
CA ILE A 111 16.40 -1.94 10.25
C ILE A 111 15.81 -0.65 9.69
N SER A 112 16.21 -0.26 8.48
CA SER A 112 15.64 0.91 7.80
C SER A 112 14.13 0.73 7.55
N PHE A 113 13.69 -0.48 7.21
CA PHE A 113 12.26 -0.78 7.02
C PHE A 113 11.48 -0.81 8.34
N VAL A 114 12.11 -1.15 9.47
CA VAL A 114 11.49 -0.96 10.80
C VAL A 114 11.26 0.53 11.08
N ALA A 115 12.23 1.38 10.76
CA ALA A 115 12.08 2.83 10.90
C ALA A 115 10.98 3.37 9.97
N SER A 116 10.98 2.98 8.70
CA SER A 116 9.93 3.36 7.73
C SER A 116 8.54 2.87 8.17
N ALA A 117 8.40 1.64 8.65
CA ALA A 117 7.13 1.11 9.18
C ALA A 117 6.66 1.86 10.44
N THR A 118 7.60 2.36 11.26
CA THR A 118 7.28 3.18 12.45
C THR A 118 6.81 4.58 12.04
N GLN A 119 7.43 5.18 11.04
CA GLN A 119 7.00 6.43 10.43
C GLN A 119 5.57 6.30 9.87
N ASP A 120 5.27 5.19 9.17
CA ASP A 120 3.96 4.92 8.59
C ASP A 120 2.86 4.84 9.67
N ILE A 121 3.11 4.15 10.79
CA ILE A 121 2.17 4.12 11.92
C ILE A 121 1.83 5.53 12.41
N ALA A 122 2.86 6.37 12.59
CA ALA A 122 2.67 7.75 13.09
C ALA A 122 1.98 8.63 12.05
N THR A 123 2.31 8.48 10.76
CA THR A 123 1.70 9.22 9.66
C THR A 123 0.24 8.85 9.49
N ASP A 124 -0.08 7.56 9.53
CA ASP A 124 -1.45 7.05 9.42
C ASP A 124 -2.31 7.52 10.59
N ALA A 125 -1.79 7.45 11.83
CA ALA A 125 -2.50 7.94 13.01
C ALA A 125 -2.75 9.46 12.91
N LEU A 126 -1.74 10.22 12.49
CA LEU A 126 -1.88 11.66 12.27
C LEU A 126 -2.91 11.97 11.18
N ALA A 127 -2.95 11.19 10.08
CA ALA A 127 -3.95 11.34 9.02
C ALA A 127 -5.38 11.04 9.53
N VAL A 128 -5.55 9.98 10.33
CA VAL A 128 -6.85 9.65 10.96
C VAL A 128 -7.38 10.80 11.80
N LEU A 129 -6.50 11.47 12.57
CA LEU A 129 -6.84 12.55 13.48
C LEU A 129 -6.98 13.93 12.81
N ALA A 130 -6.14 14.22 11.81
CA ALA A 130 -6.06 15.53 11.16
C ALA A 130 -7.18 15.79 10.15
N PHE A 131 -7.76 14.73 9.56
CA PHE A 131 -8.78 14.89 8.54
C PHE A 131 -10.19 14.62 9.07
N SER A 132 -11.13 15.48 8.71
CA SER A 132 -12.55 15.28 8.99
C SER A 132 -13.03 13.96 8.34
N ARG A 133 -14.10 13.38 8.88
CA ARG A 133 -14.69 12.14 8.32
C ARG A 133 -14.92 12.24 6.80
N LYS A 134 -15.38 13.40 6.31
CA LYS A 134 -15.62 13.65 4.88
C LYS A 134 -14.33 13.64 4.05
N ASP A 135 -13.22 14.06 4.63
CA ASP A 135 -11.96 14.28 3.93
C ASP A 135 -10.95 13.12 4.05
N LYS A 136 -11.22 12.13 4.92
CA LYS A 136 -10.39 10.92 5.05
C LYS A 136 -10.17 10.19 3.72
N SER A 137 -11.15 10.22 2.80
CA SER A 137 -10.99 9.63 1.48
C SER A 137 -9.91 10.33 0.63
N LEU A 138 -9.76 11.65 0.76
CA LEU A 138 -8.70 12.38 0.09
C LEU A 138 -7.33 12.14 0.73
N ALA A 139 -7.27 11.99 2.07
CA ALA A 139 -6.04 11.58 2.75
C ALA A 139 -5.57 10.21 2.25
N ASN A 140 -6.48 9.24 2.14
CA ASN A 140 -6.16 7.92 1.57
C ASN A 140 -5.83 7.97 0.07
N SER A 141 -6.36 8.95 -0.67
CA SER A 141 -5.89 9.19 -2.04
C SER A 141 -4.41 9.57 -2.06
N MET A 142 -3.97 10.45 -1.15
CA MET A 142 -2.55 10.82 -1.06
C MET A 142 -1.68 9.62 -0.69
N GLN A 143 -2.14 8.75 0.23
CA GLN A 143 -1.47 7.50 0.57
C GLN A 143 -1.32 6.58 -0.65
N SER A 144 -2.41 6.28 -1.34
CA SER A 144 -2.38 5.38 -2.49
C SER A 144 -1.59 5.97 -3.67
N MET A 145 -1.76 7.27 -3.95
CA MET A 145 -0.95 7.97 -4.97
C MET A 145 0.54 7.95 -4.61
N GLY A 146 0.90 8.18 -3.34
CA GLY A 146 2.27 8.07 -2.85
C GLY A 146 2.84 6.67 -3.06
N SER A 147 2.03 5.63 -2.78
CA SER A 147 2.42 4.24 -2.98
C SER A 147 2.59 3.88 -4.46
N PHE A 148 1.65 4.23 -5.33
CA PHE A 148 1.77 3.96 -6.76
C PHE A 148 2.87 4.78 -7.42
N GLY A 149 2.94 6.09 -7.14
CA GLY A 149 3.99 6.97 -7.65
C GLY A 149 5.37 6.58 -7.15
N GLY A 150 5.48 6.25 -5.86
CA GLY A 150 6.71 5.75 -5.25
C GLY A 150 7.19 4.43 -5.85
N SER A 151 6.25 3.51 -6.13
CA SER A 151 6.57 2.23 -6.78
C SER A 151 7.04 2.42 -8.23
N MET A 152 6.41 3.32 -8.96
CA MET A 152 6.80 3.64 -10.34
C MET A 152 8.18 4.31 -10.39
N ILE A 153 8.47 5.24 -9.50
CA ILE A 153 9.77 5.91 -9.41
C ILE A 153 10.84 4.95 -8.88
N GLY A 154 10.60 4.30 -7.74
CA GLY A 154 11.57 3.45 -7.07
C GLY A 154 11.90 2.17 -7.85
N GLY A 155 10.88 1.49 -8.35
CA GLY A 155 11.05 0.25 -9.12
C GLY A 155 11.33 0.45 -10.61
N GLY A 156 11.11 1.66 -11.15
CA GLY A 156 11.30 1.99 -12.56
C GLY A 156 12.42 2.99 -12.79
N VAL A 157 12.16 4.26 -12.47
CA VAL A 157 13.08 5.35 -12.80
C VAL A 157 14.45 5.18 -12.10
N LEU A 158 14.44 4.84 -10.79
CA LEU A 158 15.68 4.65 -10.06
C LEU A 158 16.50 3.44 -10.54
N LEU A 159 15.83 2.41 -11.08
CA LEU A 159 16.54 1.27 -11.69
C LEU A 159 17.29 1.68 -12.96
N LEU A 160 16.74 2.59 -13.75
CA LEU A 160 17.42 3.15 -14.92
C LEU A 160 18.61 4.03 -14.52
N LEU A 161 18.43 4.89 -13.52
CA LEU A 161 19.48 5.73 -12.98
C LEU A 161 20.59 4.90 -12.31
N PHE A 162 20.23 3.80 -11.66
CA PHE A 162 21.19 2.87 -11.04
C PHE A 162 22.24 2.36 -12.05
N LYS A 163 21.83 2.08 -13.28
CA LYS A 163 22.76 1.67 -14.35
C LYS A 163 23.78 2.74 -14.73
N GLN A 164 23.46 4.02 -14.51
CA GLN A 164 24.31 5.15 -14.91
C GLN A 164 25.22 5.63 -13.77
N ILE A 165 24.70 5.78 -12.56
CA ILE A 165 25.40 6.39 -11.42
C ILE A 165 25.78 5.38 -10.32
N GLY A 166 25.37 4.12 -10.48
CA GLY A 166 25.71 3.03 -9.58
C GLY A 166 25.10 3.15 -8.18
N TRP A 167 25.50 2.22 -7.33
CA TRP A 167 25.02 2.08 -5.95
C TRP A 167 25.42 3.28 -5.08
N ASN A 168 26.71 3.60 -5.04
CA ASN A 168 27.28 4.63 -4.19
C ASN A 168 26.83 6.06 -4.55
N GLY A 169 26.48 6.29 -5.82
CA GLY A 169 25.97 7.60 -6.27
C GLY A 169 24.46 7.74 -6.06
N LEU A 170 23.68 6.68 -6.27
CA LEU A 170 22.22 6.75 -6.21
C LEU A 170 21.67 6.79 -4.79
N LEU A 171 22.20 5.99 -3.87
CA LEU A 171 21.65 5.90 -2.50
C LEU A 171 21.74 7.21 -1.71
N PRO A 172 22.81 8.02 -1.79
CA PRO A 172 22.82 9.36 -1.19
C PRO A 172 21.72 10.26 -1.73
N CYS A 173 21.45 10.20 -3.04
CA CYS A 173 20.36 10.97 -3.65
C CYS A 173 18.99 10.52 -3.12
N VAL A 174 18.78 9.21 -2.95
CA VAL A 174 17.56 8.66 -2.36
C VAL A 174 17.41 9.08 -0.91
N ALA A 175 18.48 9.04 -0.12
CA ALA A 175 18.47 9.50 1.28
C ALA A 175 18.14 11.00 1.39
N LEU A 176 18.75 11.83 0.55
CA LEU A 176 18.44 13.26 0.48
C LEU A 176 17.01 13.53 0.06
N PHE A 177 16.46 12.75 -0.88
CA PHE A 177 15.06 12.84 -1.27
C PHE A 177 14.14 12.54 -0.08
N VAL A 178 14.40 11.49 0.71
CA VAL A 178 13.64 11.14 1.91
C VAL A 178 13.65 12.31 2.91
N ILE A 179 14.80 12.92 3.15
CA ILE A 179 14.91 14.10 4.04
C ILE A 179 14.15 15.30 3.46
N ALA A 180 14.28 15.57 2.16
CA ALA A 180 13.58 16.67 1.51
C ALA A 180 12.05 16.53 1.58
N ALA A 181 11.55 15.30 1.52
CA ALA A 181 10.11 15.00 1.65
C ALA A 181 9.53 15.30 3.05
N LEU A 182 10.37 15.48 4.08
CA LEU A 182 9.95 15.95 5.40
C LEU A 182 9.72 17.48 5.46
N LEU A 183 10.27 18.25 4.53
CA LEU A 183 10.17 19.71 4.55
C LEU A 183 8.73 20.23 4.59
N PRO A 184 7.77 19.69 3.80
CA PRO A 184 6.37 20.09 3.90
C PRO A 184 5.80 19.89 5.31
N LEU A 185 6.13 18.80 6.00
CA LEU A 185 5.68 18.55 7.38
C LEU A 185 6.32 19.52 8.38
N PHE A 186 7.60 19.85 8.18
CA PHE A 186 8.32 20.79 9.05
C PHE A 186 7.67 22.19 9.02
N PHE A 187 7.38 22.70 7.82
CA PHE A 187 6.76 24.00 7.65
C PHE A 187 5.25 24.01 7.88
N ASN A 188 4.59 22.86 7.90
CA ASN A 188 3.16 22.76 8.08
C ASN A 188 2.76 22.99 9.54
N LYS A 189 2.18 24.16 9.84
CA LYS A 189 1.64 24.54 11.16
C LYS A 189 0.13 24.33 11.26
N ASP A 190 -0.53 23.98 10.16
CA ASP A 190 -1.99 23.91 10.06
C ASP A 190 -2.53 22.54 10.48
N ILE A 191 -1.67 21.51 10.54
CA ILE A 191 -2.04 20.21 11.10
C ILE A 191 -2.19 20.34 12.60
N ARG A 192 -3.44 20.28 13.09
CA ARG A 192 -3.77 20.35 14.52
C ARG A 192 -4.67 19.18 14.87
N ILE A 193 -4.35 18.51 15.96
CA ILE A 193 -5.17 17.47 16.57
C ILE A 193 -5.54 17.90 18.00
N GLN A 194 -6.66 17.36 18.50
CA GLN A 194 -6.98 17.50 19.92
C GLN A 194 -6.03 16.58 20.73
N PRO A 195 -5.39 17.10 21.80
CA PRO A 195 -4.54 16.28 22.66
C PRO A 195 -5.35 15.13 23.28
N LYS A 196 -4.76 13.93 23.33
CA LYS A 196 -5.40 12.76 23.95
C LYS A 196 -5.39 12.88 25.47
N GLU A 197 -6.47 12.46 26.10
CA GLU A 197 -6.52 12.38 27.56
C GLU A 197 -5.72 11.17 28.10
N ALA A 198 -5.28 11.23 29.38
CA ALA A 198 -4.42 10.20 29.96
C ALA A 198 -5.06 8.81 29.96
N HIS A 199 -6.38 8.72 30.14
CA HIS A 199 -7.13 7.45 30.11
C HIS A 199 -7.33 6.87 28.72
N GLU A 200 -7.11 7.64 27.66
CA GLU A 200 -7.19 7.22 26.25
C GLU A 200 -5.89 6.63 25.72
N ARG A 201 -4.82 6.59 26.52
CA ARG A 201 -3.52 6.08 26.05
C ARG A 201 -3.56 4.57 25.77
N ALA A 202 -3.01 4.19 24.64
CA ALA A 202 -2.96 2.80 24.18
C ALA A 202 -2.14 1.91 25.12
N LYS A 203 -2.56 0.65 25.24
CA LYS A 203 -1.90 -0.42 26.00
C LYS A 203 -1.49 -1.53 25.02
N LYS A 204 -0.45 -2.32 25.37
CA LYS A 204 -0.05 -3.48 24.54
C LYS A 204 -1.21 -4.46 24.27
N ALA A 205 -2.09 -4.64 25.26
CA ALA A 205 -3.27 -5.49 25.14
C ALA A 205 -4.33 -4.98 24.12
N ASP A 206 -4.24 -3.73 23.67
CA ASP A 206 -5.21 -3.16 22.74
C ASP A 206 -5.21 -3.86 21.38
N VAL A 207 -4.12 -4.50 20.99
CA VAL A 207 -4.07 -5.39 19.81
C VAL A 207 -5.06 -6.54 19.96
N ILE A 208 -5.13 -7.16 21.14
CA ILE A 208 -6.06 -8.27 21.43
C ILE A 208 -7.49 -7.73 21.57
N TYR A 209 -7.68 -6.64 22.29
CA TYR A 209 -8.99 -5.99 22.47
C TYR A 209 -9.60 -5.48 21.17
N PHE A 210 -8.82 -5.24 20.13
CA PHE A 210 -9.36 -4.94 18.79
C PHE A 210 -10.30 -6.05 18.32
N PHE A 211 -9.90 -7.31 18.47
CA PHE A 211 -10.67 -8.49 18.02
C PHE A 211 -11.81 -8.87 18.96
N ALA A 212 -11.86 -8.37 20.19
CA ALA A 212 -12.92 -8.65 21.15
C ALA A 212 -14.27 -8.01 20.76
N ARG A 213 -14.30 -7.03 19.88
CA ARG A 213 -15.50 -6.30 19.44
C ARG A 213 -16.25 -7.09 18.37
N ARG A 214 -17.49 -7.49 18.64
CA ARG A 214 -18.32 -8.26 17.67
C ARG A 214 -18.50 -7.54 16.33
N CYS A 215 -18.65 -6.22 16.33
CA CYS A 215 -18.82 -5.43 15.09
C CYS A 215 -17.59 -5.48 14.18
N ILE A 216 -16.38 -5.68 14.74
CA ILE A 216 -15.13 -5.67 13.98
C ILE A 216 -15.03 -6.89 13.05
N TRP A 217 -15.62 -8.02 13.38
CA TRP A 217 -15.55 -9.23 12.55
C TRP A 217 -16.25 -9.05 11.20
N LYS A 218 -17.36 -8.30 11.16
CA LYS A 218 -17.99 -7.91 9.89
C LYS A 218 -17.06 -7.02 9.06
N HIS A 219 -16.36 -6.12 9.73
CA HIS A 219 -15.39 -5.26 9.06
C HIS A 219 -14.14 -6.04 8.61
N ILE A 220 -13.64 -6.98 9.41
CA ILE A 220 -12.54 -7.89 9.02
C ILE A 220 -12.92 -8.69 7.77
N GLY A 221 -14.14 -9.24 7.73
CA GLY A 221 -14.66 -9.91 6.53
C GLY A 221 -14.64 -9.00 5.29
N PHE A 222 -15.00 -7.72 5.45
CA PHE A 222 -14.89 -6.73 4.39
C PHE A 222 -13.44 -6.48 3.97
N LEU A 223 -12.52 -6.26 4.90
CA LEU A 223 -11.11 -6.04 4.61
C LEU A 223 -10.47 -7.24 3.90
N PHE A 224 -10.89 -8.44 4.28
CA PHE A 224 -10.38 -9.69 3.70
C PHE A 224 -10.90 -9.94 2.29
N LEU A 225 -12.20 -9.73 2.06
CA LEU A 225 -12.86 -10.12 0.80
C LEU A 225 -12.85 -9.03 -0.27
N TYR A 226 -12.77 -7.74 0.12
CA TYR A 226 -13.16 -6.64 -0.76
C TYR A 226 -12.49 -6.63 -2.13
N TYR A 227 -11.18 -6.80 -2.17
CA TYR A 227 -10.44 -6.89 -3.42
C TYR A 227 -9.60 -8.16 -3.56
N SER A 228 -9.95 -9.21 -2.80
CA SER A 228 -9.23 -10.47 -2.87
C SER A 228 -9.17 -11.03 -4.28
N GLY A 229 -10.28 -11.09 -5.00
CA GLY A 229 -10.33 -11.55 -6.40
C GLY A 229 -9.51 -10.70 -7.35
N LEU A 230 -9.42 -9.40 -7.10
CA LEU A 230 -8.58 -8.49 -7.89
C LEU A 230 -7.09 -8.71 -7.64
N ILE A 231 -6.69 -8.95 -6.38
CA ILE A 231 -5.27 -9.16 -6.01
C ILE A 231 -4.73 -10.46 -6.62
N GLY A 232 -5.53 -11.53 -6.66
CA GLY A 232 -5.14 -12.76 -7.32
C GLY A 232 -4.92 -12.57 -8.82
N THR A 233 -5.82 -11.85 -9.49
CA THR A 233 -5.64 -11.47 -10.90
C THR A 233 -4.37 -10.63 -11.11
N LEU A 234 -4.10 -9.64 -10.24
CA LEU A 234 -2.86 -8.83 -10.32
C LEU A 234 -1.60 -9.66 -10.11
N ALA A 235 -1.63 -10.62 -9.18
CA ALA A 235 -0.48 -11.48 -8.90
C ALA A 235 -0.12 -12.36 -10.09
N MET A 236 -1.12 -12.87 -10.80
CA MET A 236 -0.94 -13.78 -11.95
C MET A 236 -0.88 -13.06 -13.30
N LEU A 237 -1.09 -11.74 -13.33
CA LEU A 237 -1.07 -10.95 -14.58
C LEU A 237 0.26 -11.06 -15.32
N LYS A 238 1.39 -10.89 -14.62
CA LYS A 238 2.71 -10.93 -15.26
C LYS A 238 3.07 -12.32 -15.76
N PRO A 239 2.93 -13.43 -14.98
CA PRO A 239 3.07 -14.78 -15.49
C PRO A 239 2.22 -15.04 -16.74
N TRP A 240 0.94 -14.62 -16.72
CA TRP A 240 0.06 -14.80 -17.86
C TRP A 240 0.55 -14.07 -19.11
N LEU A 241 1.04 -12.84 -18.99
CA LEU A 241 1.61 -12.08 -20.12
C LEU A 241 2.88 -12.76 -20.68
N VAL A 242 3.73 -13.36 -19.81
CA VAL A 242 4.86 -14.17 -20.27
C VAL A 242 4.40 -15.35 -21.09
N ASP A 243 3.38 -16.08 -20.62
CA ASP A 243 2.84 -17.25 -21.32
C ASP A 243 2.12 -16.88 -22.63
N LEU A 244 1.66 -15.63 -22.77
CA LEU A 244 1.16 -15.07 -24.02
C LEU A 244 2.28 -14.63 -25.00
N GLY A 245 3.57 -14.75 -24.60
CA GLY A 245 4.72 -14.45 -25.44
C GLY A 245 5.26 -13.03 -25.36
N TYR A 246 4.78 -12.20 -24.40
CA TYR A 246 5.30 -10.84 -24.22
C TYR A 246 6.66 -10.87 -23.49
N ASP A 247 7.57 -10.00 -23.92
CA ASP A 247 8.88 -9.88 -23.27
C ASP A 247 8.81 -9.09 -21.96
N MET A 248 9.87 -9.18 -21.15
CA MET A 248 9.94 -8.50 -19.85
C MET A 248 9.86 -6.98 -19.96
N LYS A 249 10.32 -6.40 -21.06
CA LYS A 249 10.26 -4.94 -21.30
C LYS A 249 8.84 -4.50 -21.61
N GLU A 250 8.13 -5.24 -22.46
CA GLU A 250 6.72 -5.00 -22.79
C GLU A 250 5.85 -5.12 -21.53
N ILE A 251 6.02 -6.18 -20.74
CA ILE A 251 5.32 -6.38 -19.45
C ILE A 251 5.63 -5.25 -18.47
N GLY A 252 6.89 -4.81 -18.42
CA GLY A 252 7.30 -3.66 -17.62
C GLY A 252 6.57 -2.37 -18.01
N VAL A 253 6.42 -2.11 -19.30
CA VAL A 253 5.67 -0.95 -19.81
C VAL A 253 4.18 -1.10 -19.54
N MET A 254 3.58 -2.24 -19.88
CA MET A 254 2.14 -2.46 -19.79
C MET A 254 1.64 -2.43 -18.34
N SER A 255 2.20 -3.27 -17.49
CA SER A 255 1.74 -3.41 -16.09
C SER A 255 2.51 -2.49 -15.14
N GLY A 256 3.84 -2.39 -15.31
CA GLY A 256 4.70 -1.65 -14.38
C GLY A 256 4.56 -0.13 -14.51
N VAL A 257 4.49 0.41 -15.72
CA VAL A 257 4.38 1.86 -15.94
C VAL A 257 2.93 2.26 -16.19
N ALA A 258 2.33 1.78 -17.27
CA ALA A 258 1.00 2.22 -17.69
C ALA A 258 -0.08 1.82 -16.68
N GLY A 259 -0.05 0.56 -16.20
CA GLY A 259 -0.99 0.08 -15.17
C GLY A 259 -0.86 0.88 -13.86
N THR A 260 0.36 1.01 -13.34
CA THR A 260 0.61 1.75 -12.10
C THR A 260 0.22 3.23 -12.21
N PHE A 261 0.43 3.85 -13.36
CA PHE A 261 0.00 5.22 -13.61
C PHE A 261 -1.53 5.37 -13.60
N VAL A 262 -2.26 4.41 -14.18
CA VAL A 262 -3.73 4.36 -14.07
C VAL A 262 -4.15 4.17 -12.62
N GLY A 263 -3.48 3.30 -11.84
CA GLY A 263 -3.71 3.14 -10.41
C GLY A 263 -3.52 4.44 -9.63
N PHE A 264 -2.46 5.20 -9.96
CA PHE A 264 -2.19 6.52 -9.39
C PHE A 264 -3.35 7.51 -9.65
N LEU A 265 -3.76 7.66 -10.90
CA LEU A 265 -4.85 8.59 -11.26
C LEU A 265 -6.20 8.16 -10.68
N SER A 266 -6.52 6.88 -10.74
CA SER A 266 -7.78 6.33 -10.23
C SER A 266 -7.89 6.43 -8.70
N SER A 267 -6.77 6.40 -7.98
CA SER A 267 -6.75 6.65 -6.53
C SER A 267 -7.21 8.06 -6.19
N PHE A 268 -6.79 9.06 -6.94
CA PHE A 268 -7.27 10.43 -6.76
C PHE A 268 -8.76 10.56 -7.09
N ALA A 269 -9.17 10.02 -8.25
CA ALA A 269 -10.58 10.01 -8.66
C ALA A 269 -11.46 9.29 -7.63
N GLY A 270 -11.00 8.14 -7.12
CA GLY A 270 -11.66 7.34 -6.09
C GLY A 270 -11.94 8.13 -4.83
N GLY A 271 -10.97 8.90 -4.32
CA GLY A 271 -11.16 9.75 -3.15
C GLY A 271 -12.19 10.85 -3.35
N MET A 272 -12.19 11.48 -4.53
CA MET A 272 -13.21 12.47 -4.89
C MET A 272 -14.61 11.85 -4.99
N ILE A 273 -14.71 10.66 -5.57
CA ILE A 273 -15.98 9.93 -5.69
C ILE A 273 -16.52 9.57 -4.31
N VAL A 274 -15.69 8.93 -3.43
CA VAL A 274 -16.09 8.58 -2.05
C VAL A 274 -16.58 9.81 -1.29
N ARG A 275 -15.89 10.95 -1.45
CA ARG A 275 -16.27 12.21 -0.82
C ARG A 275 -17.61 12.75 -1.30
N ARG A 276 -17.95 12.54 -2.59
CA ARG A 276 -19.20 13.04 -3.21
C ARG A 276 -20.40 12.15 -2.93
N ILE A 277 -20.26 10.84 -3.15
CA ILE A 277 -21.41 9.90 -3.11
C ILE A 277 -21.54 9.14 -1.78
N GLY A 278 -20.57 9.31 -0.87
CA GLY A 278 -20.52 8.63 0.42
C GLY A 278 -19.95 7.21 0.36
N ARG A 279 -19.60 6.65 1.55
CA ARG A 279 -18.88 5.36 1.67
C ARG A 279 -19.67 4.19 1.12
N PHE A 280 -20.95 4.07 1.47
CA PHE A 280 -21.76 2.90 1.09
C PHE A 280 -21.93 2.78 -0.43
N ARG A 281 -22.31 3.88 -1.09
CA ARG A 281 -22.46 3.90 -2.55
C ARG A 281 -21.14 3.65 -3.26
N ALA A 282 -20.05 4.24 -2.76
CA ALA A 282 -18.70 4.04 -3.31
C ALA A 282 -18.24 2.58 -3.16
N ARG A 283 -18.52 1.92 -2.01
CA ARG A 283 -18.21 0.48 -1.82
C ARG A 283 -18.87 -0.37 -2.90
N ILE A 284 -20.15 -0.16 -3.18
CA ILE A 284 -20.86 -0.92 -4.21
C ILE A 284 -20.30 -0.61 -5.59
N LEU A 285 -20.16 0.68 -5.92
CA LEU A 285 -19.66 1.11 -7.22
C LEU A 285 -18.29 0.50 -7.53
N PHE A 286 -17.33 0.60 -6.60
CA PHE A 286 -15.99 0.08 -6.82
C PHE A 286 -15.93 -1.45 -6.77
N ALA A 287 -16.79 -2.13 -5.99
CA ALA A 287 -16.93 -3.58 -6.04
C ALA A 287 -17.47 -4.05 -7.40
N VAL A 288 -18.36 -3.29 -8.02
CA VAL A 288 -18.80 -3.55 -9.42
C VAL A 288 -17.64 -3.38 -10.40
N PHE A 289 -16.80 -2.35 -10.24
CA PHE A 289 -15.59 -2.21 -11.07
C PHE A 289 -14.62 -3.39 -10.90
N VAL A 290 -14.40 -3.84 -9.66
CA VAL A 290 -13.58 -5.04 -9.37
C VAL A 290 -14.17 -6.28 -10.06
N LEU A 291 -15.46 -6.51 -9.92
CA LEU A 291 -16.14 -7.64 -10.59
C LEU A 291 -16.05 -7.53 -12.12
N THR A 292 -16.26 -6.34 -12.68
CA THR A 292 -16.12 -6.10 -14.12
C THR A 292 -14.70 -6.39 -14.61
N ALA A 293 -13.69 -5.99 -13.84
CA ALA A 293 -12.29 -6.25 -14.19
C ALA A 293 -11.99 -7.76 -14.20
N THR A 294 -12.42 -8.51 -13.17
CA THR A 294 -12.19 -9.96 -13.09
C THR A 294 -12.97 -10.72 -14.17
N LEU A 295 -14.22 -10.32 -14.48
CA LEU A 295 -15.00 -10.88 -15.59
C LEU A 295 -14.38 -10.56 -16.95
N TYR A 296 -13.79 -9.39 -17.13
CA TYR A 296 -13.09 -9.05 -18.34
C TYR A 296 -11.89 -9.97 -18.59
N PHE A 297 -11.06 -10.21 -17.56
CA PHE A 297 -9.95 -11.18 -17.66
C PHE A 297 -10.45 -12.61 -17.89
N LEU A 298 -11.55 -13.01 -17.27
CA LEU A 298 -12.18 -14.29 -17.56
C LEU A 298 -12.58 -14.36 -19.04
N GLY A 299 -13.20 -13.32 -19.61
CA GLY A 299 -13.52 -13.24 -21.02
C GLY A 299 -12.29 -13.31 -21.92
N LEU A 300 -11.21 -12.60 -21.56
CA LEU A 300 -9.95 -12.65 -22.31
C LEU A 300 -9.31 -14.04 -22.32
N SER A 301 -9.53 -14.86 -21.28
CA SER A 301 -8.96 -16.21 -21.22
C SER A 301 -9.59 -17.21 -22.21
N TYR A 302 -10.75 -16.86 -22.81
CA TYR A 302 -11.41 -17.70 -23.83
C TYR A 302 -11.00 -17.36 -25.26
N VAL A 303 -10.23 -16.28 -25.45
CA VAL A 303 -9.81 -15.81 -26.77
C VAL A 303 -8.31 -15.62 -26.81
N HIS A 304 -7.71 -15.52 -28.00
CA HIS A 304 -6.35 -15.01 -28.14
C HIS A 304 -6.37 -13.48 -28.04
N PRO A 305 -6.00 -12.89 -26.86
CA PRO A 305 -6.16 -11.48 -26.66
C PRO A 305 -5.16 -10.68 -27.49
N THR A 306 -5.62 -9.64 -28.17
CA THR A 306 -4.75 -8.67 -28.83
C THR A 306 -4.15 -7.70 -27.81
N THR A 307 -3.02 -7.08 -28.16
CA THR A 307 -2.35 -6.10 -27.27
C THR A 307 -3.28 -4.97 -26.80
N PRO A 308 -4.13 -4.35 -27.63
CA PRO A 308 -5.11 -3.36 -27.16
C PRO A 308 -6.12 -3.91 -26.13
N MET A 309 -6.57 -5.15 -26.31
CA MET A 309 -7.48 -5.79 -25.34
C MET A 309 -6.78 -6.00 -23.99
N LEU A 310 -5.51 -6.40 -24.01
CA LEU A 310 -4.71 -6.53 -22.78
C LEU A 310 -4.52 -5.17 -22.07
N TYR A 311 -4.20 -4.11 -22.81
CA TYR A 311 -4.15 -2.76 -22.21
C TYR A 311 -5.49 -2.34 -21.59
N GLY A 312 -6.60 -2.62 -22.26
CA GLY A 312 -7.95 -2.38 -21.73
C GLY A 312 -8.18 -3.10 -20.40
N GLY A 313 -7.81 -4.39 -20.32
CA GLY A 313 -7.88 -5.19 -19.10
C GLY A 313 -6.97 -4.67 -18.00
N ILE A 314 -5.72 -4.33 -18.32
CA ILE A 314 -4.74 -3.79 -17.37
C ILE A 314 -5.24 -2.45 -16.81
N PHE A 315 -5.76 -1.56 -17.63
CA PHE A 315 -6.29 -0.27 -17.18
C PHE A 315 -7.51 -0.44 -16.28
N LEU A 316 -8.41 -1.35 -16.64
CA LEU A 316 -9.58 -1.67 -15.82
C LEU A 316 -9.17 -2.27 -14.48
N LEU A 317 -8.19 -3.19 -14.46
CA LEU A 317 -7.70 -3.87 -13.26
C LEU A 317 -7.00 -2.89 -12.30
N TRP A 318 -6.02 -2.13 -12.80
CA TRP A 318 -5.30 -1.16 -11.98
C TRP A 318 -6.18 0.02 -11.56
N GLY A 319 -7.10 0.45 -12.42
CA GLY A 319 -8.09 1.46 -12.11
C GLY A 319 -9.02 1.02 -10.97
N SER A 320 -9.52 -0.21 -11.05
CA SER A 320 -10.33 -0.81 -9.99
C SER A 320 -9.54 -0.96 -8.68
N TYR A 321 -8.27 -1.35 -8.75
CA TYR A 321 -7.40 -1.48 -7.58
C TYR A 321 -7.19 -0.13 -6.88
N GLY A 322 -6.86 0.92 -7.64
CA GLY A 322 -6.69 2.26 -7.06
C GLY A 322 -7.94 2.76 -6.36
N MET A 323 -9.12 2.63 -6.99
CA MET A 323 -10.40 3.02 -6.37
C MET A 323 -10.78 2.15 -5.18
N ALA A 324 -10.60 0.83 -5.26
CA ALA A 324 -10.92 -0.13 -4.21
C ALA A 324 -10.10 0.15 -2.93
N THR A 325 -8.81 0.43 -3.07
CA THR A 325 -7.91 0.77 -1.97
C THR A 325 -8.42 1.97 -1.17
N ILE A 326 -8.93 3.00 -1.84
CA ILE A 326 -9.46 4.20 -1.17
C ILE A 326 -10.64 3.86 -0.25
N VAL A 327 -11.58 3.06 -0.71
CA VAL A 327 -12.76 2.72 0.09
C VAL A 327 -12.41 1.80 1.25
N VAL A 328 -11.48 0.89 1.05
CA VAL A 328 -10.97 -0.02 2.10
C VAL A 328 -10.32 0.78 3.22
N TYR A 329 -9.34 1.62 2.89
CA TYR A 329 -8.59 2.40 3.89
C TYR A 329 -9.45 3.50 4.53
N THR A 330 -10.34 4.15 3.77
CA THR A 330 -11.28 5.13 4.35
C THR A 330 -12.20 4.48 5.36
N THR A 331 -12.69 3.27 5.08
CA THR A 331 -13.52 2.52 6.02
C THR A 331 -12.72 2.06 7.23
N ALA A 332 -11.47 1.65 7.03
CA ALA A 332 -10.56 1.32 8.12
C ALA A 332 -10.31 2.51 9.05
N MET A 333 -10.06 3.71 8.50
CA MET A 333 -9.93 4.95 9.29
C MET A 333 -11.20 5.34 10.06
N ASP A 334 -12.38 4.94 9.58
CA ASP A 334 -13.63 5.20 10.29
C ASP A 334 -13.90 4.20 11.42
N CYS A 335 -13.21 3.06 11.46
CA CYS A 335 -13.39 1.98 12.43
C CYS A 335 -12.36 1.96 13.56
N VAL A 336 -11.52 2.98 13.67
CA VAL A 336 -10.52 3.09 14.74
C VAL A 336 -11.15 3.53 16.07
N ARG A 337 -10.57 3.08 17.18
CA ARG A 337 -10.94 3.53 18.53
C ARG A 337 -10.20 4.81 18.89
N PRO A 338 -10.84 5.75 19.63
CA PRO A 338 -10.16 6.92 20.16
C PRO A 338 -8.92 6.53 20.98
N GLY A 339 -7.81 7.23 20.76
CA GLY A 339 -6.53 6.96 21.42
C GLY A 339 -5.73 5.77 20.88
N ARG A 340 -6.26 5.02 19.89
CA ARG A 340 -5.65 3.83 19.26
C ARG A 340 -5.63 3.94 17.73
N GLU A 341 -5.54 5.15 17.22
CA GLU A 341 -5.70 5.43 15.80
C GLU A 341 -4.63 4.71 14.96
N GLY A 342 -3.37 4.79 15.38
CA GLY A 342 -2.27 4.09 14.71
C GLY A 342 -2.37 2.59 14.86
N THR A 343 -2.69 2.09 16.06
CA THR A 343 -2.79 0.66 16.35
C THR A 343 -3.92 0.01 15.56
N ASP A 344 -5.13 0.55 15.65
CA ASP A 344 -6.31 -0.03 15.03
C ASP A 344 -6.22 0.06 13.50
N PHE A 345 -5.72 1.16 12.96
CA PHE A 345 -5.53 1.29 11.52
C PHE A 345 -4.44 0.35 11.00
N THR A 346 -3.32 0.24 11.72
CA THR A 346 -2.23 -0.69 11.39
C THR A 346 -2.71 -2.15 11.37
N ILE A 347 -3.47 -2.60 12.36
CA ILE A 347 -4.03 -3.97 12.38
C ILE A 347 -4.87 -4.20 11.11
N GLN A 348 -5.70 -3.25 10.73
CA GLN A 348 -6.58 -3.35 9.57
C GLN A 348 -5.80 -3.40 8.25
N THR A 349 -4.78 -2.58 8.10
CA THR A 349 -3.91 -2.61 6.91
C THR A 349 -3.11 -3.90 6.81
N VAL A 350 -2.63 -4.43 7.94
CA VAL A 350 -1.94 -5.74 7.99
C VAL A 350 -2.88 -6.87 7.60
N ILE A 351 -4.14 -6.89 8.08
CA ILE A 351 -5.14 -7.90 7.67
C ILE A 351 -5.35 -7.85 6.15
N THR A 352 -5.43 -6.66 5.58
CA THR A 352 -5.58 -6.48 4.14
C THR A 352 -4.37 -7.01 3.35
N HIS A 353 -3.15 -6.75 3.83
CA HIS A 353 -1.92 -7.28 3.22
C HIS A 353 -1.83 -8.80 3.32
N LEU A 354 -2.17 -9.38 4.49
CA LEU A 354 -2.17 -10.83 4.67
C LEU A 354 -3.22 -11.52 3.77
N SER A 355 -4.41 -10.92 3.62
CA SER A 355 -5.40 -11.39 2.66
C SER A 355 -4.84 -11.41 1.24
N GLY A 356 -4.17 -10.33 0.82
CA GLY A 356 -3.54 -10.24 -0.50
C GLY A 356 -2.46 -11.30 -0.72
N MET A 357 -1.61 -11.55 0.29
CA MET A 357 -0.59 -12.60 0.22
C MET A 357 -1.22 -14.00 0.10
N LEU A 358 -2.24 -14.27 0.89
CA LEU A 358 -2.96 -15.56 0.82
C LEU A 358 -3.59 -15.76 -0.56
N MET A 359 -4.26 -14.73 -1.08
CA MET A 359 -4.88 -14.80 -2.40
C MET A 359 -3.84 -15.00 -3.51
N ALA A 360 -2.70 -14.33 -3.46
CA ALA A 360 -1.63 -14.54 -4.45
C ALA A 360 -1.13 -15.99 -4.46
N ILE A 361 -0.97 -16.61 -3.28
CA ILE A 361 -0.54 -18.02 -3.15
C ILE A 361 -1.62 -18.95 -3.68
N LEU A 362 -2.89 -18.75 -3.31
CA LEU A 362 -4.01 -19.58 -3.76
C LEU A 362 -4.20 -19.48 -5.28
N SER A 363 -4.12 -18.26 -5.82
CA SER A 363 -4.26 -18.00 -7.25
C SER A 363 -3.19 -18.71 -8.07
N GLY A 364 -1.93 -18.70 -7.61
CA GLY A 364 -0.85 -19.48 -8.25
C GLY A 364 -1.17 -20.96 -8.29
N ARG A 365 -1.56 -21.57 -7.16
CA ARG A 365 -1.94 -22.99 -7.10
C ARG A 365 -3.12 -23.32 -8.00
N ILE A 366 -4.14 -22.46 -8.03
CA ILE A 366 -5.31 -22.67 -8.90
C ILE A 366 -4.89 -22.60 -10.37
N ALA A 367 -4.04 -21.62 -10.73
CA ALA A 367 -3.51 -21.50 -12.09
C ALA A 367 -2.73 -22.75 -12.51
N ASP A 368 -1.90 -23.32 -11.62
CA ASP A 368 -1.14 -24.54 -11.89
C ASP A 368 -2.03 -25.74 -12.17
N HIS A 369 -3.20 -25.87 -11.47
CA HIS A 369 -4.08 -27.03 -11.63
C HIS A 369 -5.16 -26.85 -12.70
N THR A 370 -5.68 -25.65 -12.90
CA THR A 370 -6.85 -25.39 -13.75
C THR A 370 -6.57 -24.43 -14.90
N GLY A 371 -5.32 -23.96 -15.02
CA GLY A 371 -4.92 -22.94 -15.97
C GLY A 371 -5.50 -21.56 -15.64
N TYR A 372 -5.18 -20.57 -16.45
CA TYR A 372 -5.63 -19.18 -16.25
C TYR A 372 -7.16 -19.03 -16.33
N HIS A 373 -7.80 -19.91 -17.07
CA HIS A 373 -9.26 -19.95 -17.19
C HIS A 373 -9.94 -20.22 -15.84
N GLY A 374 -9.52 -21.32 -15.18
CA GLY A 374 -10.01 -21.66 -13.86
C GLY A 374 -9.64 -20.61 -12.81
N LEU A 375 -8.45 -20.03 -12.92
CA LEU A 375 -8.01 -18.92 -12.07
C LEU A 375 -8.98 -17.72 -12.19
N PHE A 376 -9.20 -17.17 -13.39
CA PHE A 376 -10.05 -15.98 -13.54
C PHE A 376 -11.51 -16.25 -13.22
N PHE A 377 -11.99 -17.48 -13.41
CA PHE A 377 -13.32 -17.89 -12.93
C PHE A 377 -13.41 -17.86 -11.40
N PHE A 378 -12.39 -18.38 -10.71
CA PHE A 378 -12.29 -18.32 -9.25
C PHE A 378 -12.27 -16.88 -8.75
N GLU A 379 -11.42 -16.01 -9.34
CA GLU A 379 -11.28 -14.61 -8.93
C GLU A 379 -12.58 -13.82 -9.17
N ALA A 380 -13.26 -14.03 -10.29
CA ALA A 380 -14.57 -13.45 -10.56
C ALA A 380 -15.63 -13.92 -9.54
N SER A 381 -15.59 -15.21 -9.14
CA SER A 381 -16.47 -15.76 -8.12
C SER A 381 -16.24 -15.10 -6.75
N ILE A 382 -14.97 -14.91 -6.35
CA ILE A 382 -14.62 -14.19 -5.11
C ILE A 382 -15.08 -12.71 -5.18
N ALA A 383 -14.90 -12.04 -6.30
CA ALA A 383 -15.36 -10.67 -6.49
C ALA A 383 -16.89 -10.55 -6.39
N LEU A 384 -17.64 -11.52 -6.93
CA LEU A 384 -19.09 -11.59 -6.81
C LEU A 384 -19.53 -11.85 -5.36
N ILE A 385 -18.88 -12.78 -4.65
CA ILE A 385 -19.13 -13.04 -3.23
C ILE A 385 -18.89 -11.78 -2.41
N SER A 386 -17.79 -11.04 -2.69
CA SER A 386 -17.49 -9.77 -2.05
C SER A 386 -18.59 -8.72 -2.27
N LEU A 387 -19.08 -8.58 -3.50
CA LEU A 387 -20.18 -7.66 -3.81
C LEU A 387 -21.46 -8.03 -3.04
N ILE A 388 -21.83 -9.30 -3.04
CA ILE A 388 -23.00 -9.81 -2.29
C ILE A 388 -22.83 -9.53 -0.78
N TYR A 389 -21.63 -9.80 -0.24
CA TYR A 389 -21.30 -9.52 1.17
C TYR A 389 -21.51 -8.05 1.53
N ILE A 390 -21.02 -7.12 0.69
CA ILE A 390 -21.15 -5.68 0.90
C ILE A 390 -22.65 -5.28 0.92
N VAL A 391 -23.41 -5.73 -0.07
CA VAL A 391 -24.81 -5.37 -0.20
C VAL A 391 -25.65 -5.91 0.96
N THR A 392 -25.34 -7.11 1.45
CA THR A 392 -26.12 -7.75 2.53
C THR A 392 -25.72 -7.23 3.92
N VAL A 393 -24.42 -7.21 4.22
CA VAL A 393 -23.92 -6.92 5.57
C VAL A 393 -23.97 -5.43 5.90
N PHE A 394 -23.65 -4.56 4.91
CA PHE A 394 -23.60 -3.11 5.12
C PHE A 394 -24.84 -2.33 4.66
N ARG A 395 -25.92 -3.03 4.31
CA ARG A 395 -27.20 -2.40 3.90
C ARG A 395 -27.79 -1.46 4.97
N LYS A 396 -27.57 -1.78 6.25
CA LYS A 396 -28.06 -0.97 7.38
C LYS A 396 -27.26 0.34 7.57
N ASP A 397 -26.04 0.42 7.09
CA ASP A 397 -25.20 1.63 7.16
C ASP A 397 -25.68 2.75 6.22
N LYS A 398 -26.68 2.49 5.36
CA LYS A 398 -27.31 3.46 4.48
C LYS A 398 -27.96 4.62 5.22
N ASN A 399 -28.35 4.41 6.49
CA ASN A 399 -29.07 5.36 7.32
C ASN A 399 -28.17 6.15 8.27
N THR A 400 -26.85 6.00 8.22
CA THR A 400 -25.87 6.68 9.09
C THR A 400 -25.00 7.65 8.26
N ILE A 401 -25.67 8.45 7.41
CA ILE A 401 -25.04 9.54 6.63
C ILE A 401 -25.11 10.84 7.44
#